data_4c218e1a3e73cecf5984efbbe6e1e817
#
_entry.id   4c218e1a3e73cecf5984efbbe6e1e817
#
_cell.length_a   1.000
_cell.length_b   1.000
_cell.length_c   1.000
_cell.angle_alpha   90.00
_cell.angle_beta   90.00
_cell.angle_gamma   90.00
#
_symmetry.space_group_name_H-M   'P 1'
#
loop_
_entity.id
_entity.type
_entity.pdbx_description
1 polymer ?
#
loop_
_entity_poly.entity_id
_entity_poly.type
_entity_poly.pdbx_seq_one_letter_code
_entity_poly.pdbx_strand_id
1 'polypeptide(L)'
;MSEQPNNKVPSLAEWTKSLQQFPLQQEYINKLIVNYFVRAGYKEAAEAFMQESNAKPTIDLQSLDTRAQIVELIRNGNALEAAHLIEKFFPGVLGADHLLKFQLLRLHVIELIRTGCLEGALLFAQTLPFDGAEHTPEMRDEIERTLMLLIFEYPLTCPFGALLEQSHRDKVARTFSETVLKRTNDRLPLAEVDHLFKLVLWCQEELTKGKVQFIKMKNIATALLELE
;
A
#
# COMPACT_ATOMS: atom_id res chain seq x y z
N MET A 1 29.27 42.39 8.46
CA MET A 1 28.34 42.20 9.59
C MET A 1 27.41 41.06 9.20
N SER A 2 27.71 39.87 9.68
CA SER A 2 26.89 38.68 9.45
C SER A 2 25.75 38.70 10.48
N GLU A 3 24.53 38.93 10.01
CA GLU A 3 23.35 38.75 10.83
C GLU A 3 23.30 37.30 11.33
N GLN A 4 23.41 37.13 12.65
CA GLN A 4 23.14 35.86 13.29
C GLN A 4 21.66 35.53 13.09
N PRO A 5 21.28 34.33 12.63
CA PRO A 5 19.88 33.96 12.52
C PRO A 5 19.23 34.00 13.91
N ASN A 6 18.14 34.73 14.00
CA ASN A 6 17.34 34.89 15.21
C ASN A 6 16.86 33.50 15.67
N ASN A 7 17.53 32.93 16.65
CA ASN A 7 17.37 31.51 17.08
C ASN A 7 16.22 31.38 18.11
N LYS A 8 15.10 32.07 17.86
CA LYS A 8 13.92 32.03 18.74
C LYS A 8 12.85 31.16 18.11
N VAL A 9 12.31 30.18 18.87
CA VAL A 9 11.14 29.39 18.42
C VAL A 9 10.01 30.34 18.06
N PRO A 10 9.46 30.28 16.85
CA PRO A 10 8.32 31.13 16.51
C PRO A 10 7.11 30.74 17.37
N SER A 11 6.34 31.73 17.81
CA SER A 11 5.09 31.48 18.51
C SER A 11 4.11 30.73 17.58
N LEU A 12 3.16 29.96 18.13
CA LEU A 12 2.13 29.27 17.34
C LEU A 12 1.38 30.24 16.42
N ALA A 13 1.11 31.48 16.90
CA ALA A 13 0.42 32.48 16.09
C ALA A 13 1.27 32.96 14.90
N GLU A 14 2.57 33.14 15.09
CA GLU A 14 3.50 33.52 14.01
C GLU A 14 3.64 32.37 12.99
N TRP A 15 3.75 31.15 13.47
CA TRP A 15 3.80 29.96 12.63
C TRP A 15 2.53 29.80 11.79
N THR A 16 1.35 29.89 12.41
CA THR A 16 0.06 29.81 11.73
C THR A 16 -0.09 30.90 10.68
N LYS A 17 0.33 32.15 11.01
CA LYS A 17 0.32 33.26 10.08
C LYS A 17 1.23 33.02 8.88
N SER A 18 2.42 32.46 9.10
CA SER A 18 3.35 32.11 8.02
C SER A 18 2.79 31.01 7.12
N LEU A 19 2.12 30.00 7.69
CA LEU A 19 1.44 28.96 6.91
C LEU A 19 0.29 29.52 6.07
N GLN A 20 -0.51 30.43 6.60
CA GLN A 20 -1.60 31.09 5.88
C GLN A 20 -1.12 31.96 4.72
N GLN A 21 0.09 32.52 4.82
CA GLN A 21 0.71 33.32 3.78
C GLN A 21 1.36 32.46 2.68
N PHE A 22 1.55 31.15 2.92
CA PHE A 22 2.12 30.25 1.92
C PHE A 22 1.09 29.97 0.83
N PRO A 23 1.40 30.24 -0.44
CA PRO A 23 0.45 30.04 -1.54
C PRO A 23 0.30 28.55 -1.85
N LEU A 24 -0.61 27.90 -1.14
CA LEU A 24 -0.99 26.52 -1.46
C LEU A 24 -1.91 26.53 -2.68
N GLN A 25 -1.48 25.89 -3.75
CA GLN A 25 -2.32 25.68 -4.91
C GLN A 25 -3.31 24.56 -4.60
N GLN A 26 -4.56 24.93 -4.30
CA GLN A 26 -5.63 23.98 -3.97
C GLN A 26 -5.81 22.88 -5.04
N GLU A 27 -5.63 23.26 -6.31
CA GLU A 27 -5.70 22.32 -7.43
C GLU A 27 -4.66 21.20 -7.33
N TYR A 28 -3.43 21.55 -6.90
CA TYR A 28 -2.37 20.55 -6.70
C TYR A 28 -2.70 19.58 -5.57
N ILE A 29 -3.22 20.09 -4.45
CA ILE A 29 -3.64 19.26 -3.31
C ILE A 29 -4.79 18.35 -3.71
N ASN A 30 -5.81 18.88 -4.40
CA ASN A 30 -6.93 18.10 -4.87
C ASN A 30 -6.49 16.97 -5.81
N LYS A 31 -5.56 17.25 -6.72
CA LYS A 31 -4.98 16.26 -7.63
C LYS A 31 -4.22 15.16 -6.87
N LEU A 32 -3.47 15.53 -5.84
CA LEU A 32 -2.73 14.62 -4.99
C LEU A 32 -3.67 13.68 -4.22
N ILE A 33 -4.78 14.20 -3.69
CA ILE A 33 -5.80 13.42 -2.98
C ILE A 33 -6.50 12.45 -3.95
N VAL A 34 -6.92 12.91 -5.13
CA VAL A 34 -7.53 12.04 -6.15
C VAL A 34 -6.57 10.92 -6.53
N ASN A 35 -5.32 11.24 -6.81
CA ASN A 35 -4.31 10.24 -7.16
C ASN A 35 -4.10 9.22 -6.03
N TYR A 36 -4.17 9.65 -4.78
CA TYR A 36 -4.12 8.75 -3.63
C TYR A 36 -5.31 7.77 -3.62
N PHE A 37 -6.54 8.25 -3.77
CA PHE A 37 -7.72 7.38 -3.80
C PHE A 37 -7.67 6.38 -4.95
N VAL A 38 -7.29 6.85 -6.13
CA VAL A 38 -7.11 6.02 -7.32
C VAL A 38 -6.08 4.91 -7.09
N ARG A 39 -4.95 5.24 -6.46
CA ARG A 39 -3.89 4.27 -6.17
C ARG A 39 -4.29 3.27 -5.10
N ALA A 40 -4.98 3.73 -4.07
CA ALA A 40 -5.46 2.88 -2.99
C ALA A 40 -6.63 1.97 -3.42
N GLY A 41 -7.20 2.19 -4.61
CA GLY A 41 -8.34 1.42 -5.11
C GLY A 41 -9.69 1.87 -4.53
N TYR A 42 -9.75 3.07 -3.94
CA TYR A 42 -10.96 3.65 -3.38
C TYR A 42 -11.76 4.38 -4.47
N LYS A 43 -12.40 3.61 -5.37
CA LYS A 43 -13.11 4.13 -6.54
C LYS A 43 -14.20 5.12 -6.15
N GLU A 44 -15.13 4.73 -5.28
CA GLU A 44 -16.26 5.56 -4.87
C GLU A 44 -15.81 6.87 -4.23
N ALA A 45 -14.77 6.82 -3.37
CA ALA A 45 -14.20 8.02 -2.77
C ALA A 45 -13.52 8.92 -3.81
N ALA A 46 -12.83 8.33 -4.80
CA ALA A 46 -12.22 9.08 -5.88
C ALA A 46 -13.28 9.79 -6.74
N GLU A 47 -14.34 9.10 -7.14
CA GLU A 47 -15.44 9.66 -7.94
C GLU A 47 -16.16 10.78 -7.20
N ALA A 48 -16.54 10.57 -5.92
CA ALA A 48 -17.17 11.60 -5.09
C ALA A 48 -16.27 12.84 -4.96
N PHE A 49 -15.00 12.65 -4.62
CA PHE A 49 -14.07 13.76 -4.47
C PHE A 49 -13.80 14.50 -5.79
N MET A 50 -13.77 13.80 -6.92
CA MET A 50 -13.63 14.44 -8.26
C MET A 50 -14.84 15.32 -8.59
N GLN A 51 -16.05 14.88 -8.22
CA GLN A 51 -17.27 15.68 -8.42
C GLN A 51 -17.24 16.94 -7.54
N GLU A 52 -16.80 16.83 -6.28
CA GLU A 52 -16.75 17.96 -5.36
C GLU A 52 -15.63 18.95 -5.68
N SER A 53 -14.44 18.44 -6.03
CA SER A 53 -13.23 19.27 -6.22
C SER A 53 -12.98 19.69 -7.66
N ASN A 54 -13.72 19.13 -8.63
CA ASN A 54 -13.49 19.25 -10.08
C ASN A 54 -12.05 18.87 -10.50
N ALA A 55 -11.37 18.07 -9.69
CA ALA A 55 -10.02 17.61 -9.96
C ALA A 55 -10.03 16.43 -10.93
N LYS A 56 -9.10 16.41 -11.87
CA LYS A 56 -8.94 15.30 -12.83
C LYS A 56 -7.76 14.44 -12.41
N PRO A 57 -7.94 13.10 -12.32
CA PRO A 57 -6.84 12.19 -12.03
C PRO A 57 -5.85 12.16 -13.18
N THR A 58 -4.61 11.86 -12.88
CA THR A 58 -3.56 11.65 -13.90
C THR A 58 -3.62 10.25 -14.51
N ILE A 59 -4.41 9.36 -13.92
CA ILE A 59 -4.51 7.94 -14.26
C ILE A 59 -5.85 7.68 -14.97
N ASP A 60 -5.85 6.80 -15.98
CA ASP A 60 -7.06 6.42 -16.68
C ASP A 60 -8.07 5.72 -15.77
N LEU A 61 -9.28 6.26 -15.72
CA LEU A 61 -10.38 5.75 -14.88
C LEU A 61 -10.89 4.37 -15.35
N GLN A 62 -10.76 4.02 -16.62
CA GLN A 62 -11.20 2.71 -17.12
C GLN A 62 -10.35 1.57 -16.53
N SER A 63 -9.07 1.82 -16.28
CA SER A 63 -8.21 0.86 -15.59
C SER A 63 -8.57 0.69 -14.13
N LEU A 64 -9.27 1.66 -13.52
CA LEU A 64 -9.69 1.61 -12.12
C LEU A 64 -10.75 0.56 -11.85
N ASP A 65 -11.77 0.46 -12.72
CA ASP A 65 -12.87 -0.48 -12.52
C ASP A 65 -12.35 -1.91 -12.48
N THR A 66 -11.53 -2.26 -13.44
CA THR A 66 -10.91 -3.59 -13.50
C THR A 66 -9.99 -3.84 -12.32
N ARG A 67 -9.21 -2.84 -11.91
CA ARG A 67 -8.34 -2.96 -10.73
C ARG A 67 -9.14 -3.09 -9.44
N ALA A 68 -10.20 -2.29 -9.26
CA ALA A 68 -11.08 -2.37 -8.10
C ALA A 68 -11.74 -3.75 -8.00
N GLN A 69 -12.23 -4.28 -9.12
CA GLN A 69 -12.79 -5.62 -9.20
C GLN A 69 -11.78 -6.70 -8.79
N ILE A 70 -10.56 -6.63 -9.29
CA ILE A 70 -9.50 -7.60 -8.94
C ILE A 70 -9.12 -7.49 -7.46
N VAL A 71 -8.99 -6.25 -6.92
CA VAL A 71 -8.73 -6.02 -5.50
C VAL A 71 -9.82 -6.63 -4.64
N GLU A 72 -11.09 -6.48 -5.03
CA GLU A 72 -12.22 -7.04 -4.30
C GLU A 72 -12.21 -8.58 -4.34
N LEU A 73 -11.92 -9.19 -5.48
CA LEU A 73 -11.75 -10.64 -5.58
C LEU A 73 -10.65 -11.17 -4.65
N ILE A 74 -9.51 -10.49 -4.58
CA ILE A 74 -8.41 -10.87 -3.67
C ILE A 74 -8.87 -10.75 -2.20
N ARG A 75 -9.54 -9.65 -1.84
CA ARG A 75 -10.07 -9.42 -0.48
C ARG A 75 -11.12 -10.45 -0.08
N ASN A 76 -11.90 -10.94 -1.05
CA ASN A 76 -12.90 -11.97 -0.84
C ASN A 76 -12.31 -13.40 -0.88
N GLY A 77 -11.00 -13.55 -1.11
CA GLY A 77 -10.33 -14.85 -1.14
C GLY A 77 -10.36 -15.56 -2.48
N ASN A 78 -10.92 -14.96 -3.53
CA ASN A 78 -11.03 -15.53 -4.87
C ASN A 78 -9.74 -15.33 -5.67
N ALA A 79 -8.63 -15.84 -5.13
CA ALA A 79 -7.29 -15.56 -5.66
C ALA A 79 -7.05 -16.10 -7.08
N LEU A 80 -7.62 -17.28 -7.45
CA LEU A 80 -7.47 -17.83 -8.79
C LEU A 80 -8.25 -17.04 -9.84
N GLU A 81 -9.45 -16.59 -9.50
CA GLU A 81 -10.26 -15.74 -10.38
C GLU A 81 -9.57 -14.39 -10.57
N ALA A 82 -9.04 -13.83 -9.49
CA ALA A 82 -8.22 -12.60 -9.56
C ALA A 82 -7.01 -12.80 -10.48
N ALA A 83 -6.27 -13.92 -10.36
CA ALA A 83 -5.12 -14.21 -11.22
C ALA A 83 -5.54 -14.34 -12.71
N HIS A 84 -6.69 -14.95 -12.99
CA HIS A 84 -7.22 -15.03 -14.35
C HIS A 84 -7.58 -13.65 -14.92
N LEU A 85 -8.22 -12.77 -14.13
CA LEU A 85 -8.52 -11.41 -14.56
C LEU A 85 -7.26 -10.56 -14.73
N ILE A 86 -6.24 -10.75 -13.87
CA ILE A 86 -4.95 -10.08 -14.02
C ILE A 86 -4.31 -10.46 -15.36
N GLU A 87 -4.27 -11.74 -15.72
CA GLU A 87 -3.67 -12.18 -16.99
C GLU A 87 -4.46 -11.65 -18.20
N LYS A 88 -5.79 -11.56 -18.09
CA LYS A 88 -6.67 -11.05 -19.14
C LYS A 88 -6.52 -9.54 -19.40
N PHE A 89 -6.49 -8.74 -18.32
CA PHE A 89 -6.54 -7.27 -18.43
C PHE A 89 -5.17 -6.59 -18.30
N PHE A 90 -4.23 -7.27 -17.65
CA PHE A 90 -2.86 -6.80 -17.46
C PHE A 90 -1.86 -7.88 -17.92
N PRO A 91 -1.86 -8.22 -19.22
CA PRO A 91 -1.06 -9.34 -19.73
C PRO A 91 0.43 -9.17 -19.42
N GLY A 92 1.05 -10.27 -19.02
CA GLY A 92 2.47 -10.32 -18.67
C GLY A 92 2.83 -9.73 -17.29
N VAL A 93 1.86 -9.24 -16.48
CA VAL A 93 2.15 -8.80 -15.10
C VAL A 93 2.60 -9.98 -14.26
N LEU A 94 1.87 -11.09 -14.28
CA LEU A 94 2.23 -12.29 -13.52
C LEU A 94 3.46 -13.01 -14.07
N GLY A 95 3.76 -12.85 -15.36
CA GLY A 95 4.97 -13.40 -15.96
C GLY A 95 6.25 -12.66 -15.58
N ALA A 96 6.16 -11.37 -15.26
CA ALA A 96 7.32 -10.56 -14.89
C ALA A 96 7.45 -10.34 -13.37
N ASP A 97 6.34 -10.49 -12.63
CA ASP A 97 6.36 -10.42 -11.16
C ASP A 97 6.01 -11.80 -10.57
N HIS A 98 7.05 -12.63 -10.46
CA HIS A 98 6.95 -13.97 -9.89
C HIS A 98 6.51 -13.95 -8.43
N LEU A 99 6.83 -12.89 -7.68
CA LEU A 99 6.42 -12.73 -6.29
C LEU A 99 4.91 -12.53 -6.18
N LEU A 100 4.31 -11.67 -7.00
CA LEU A 100 2.86 -11.48 -7.02
C LEU A 100 2.13 -12.75 -7.40
N LYS A 101 2.60 -13.46 -8.46
CA LYS A 101 2.04 -14.75 -8.87
C LYS A 101 2.08 -15.75 -7.72
N PHE A 102 3.22 -15.87 -7.07
CA PHE A 102 3.41 -16.73 -5.91
C PHE A 102 2.44 -16.39 -4.77
N GLN A 103 2.32 -15.10 -4.42
CA GLN A 103 1.41 -14.65 -3.35
C GLN A 103 -0.06 -14.97 -3.65
N LEU A 104 -0.51 -14.86 -4.90
CA LEU A 104 -1.88 -15.23 -5.29
C LEU A 104 -2.12 -16.73 -5.17
N LEU A 105 -1.19 -17.56 -5.67
CA LEU A 105 -1.30 -19.01 -5.57
C LEU A 105 -1.27 -19.49 -4.11
N ARG A 106 -0.39 -18.91 -3.31
CA ARG A 106 -0.30 -19.17 -1.88
C ARG A 106 -1.58 -18.76 -1.15
N LEU A 107 -2.14 -17.58 -1.49
CA LEU A 107 -3.42 -17.13 -0.94
C LEU A 107 -4.52 -18.14 -1.23
N HIS A 108 -4.56 -18.74 -2.41
CA HIS A 108 -5.53 -19.81 -2.72
C HIS A 108 -5.40 -21.02 -1.79
N VAL A 109 -4.16 -21.47 -1.50
CA VAL A 109 -3.93 -22.55 -0.50
C VAL A 109 -4.46 -22.14 0.87
N ILE A 110 -4.19 -20.93 1.30
CA ILE A 110 -4.67 -20.41 2.59
C ILE A 110 -6.20 -20.39 2.65
N GLU A 111 -6.87 -20.03 1.56
CA GLU A 111 -8.33 -20.03 1.50
C GLU A 111 -8.93 -21.45 1.52
N LEU A 112 -8.29 -22.42 0.88
CA LEU A 112 -8.69 -23.82 0.97
C LEU A 112 -8.57 -24.35 2.41
N ILE A 113 -7.51 -23.97 3.13
CA ILE A 113 -7.35 -24.29 4.56
C ILE A 113 -8.44 -23.62 5.40
N ARG A 114 -8.74 -22.35 5.14
CA ARG A 114 -9.78 -21.58 5.82
C ARG A 114 -11.16 -22.20 5.69
N THR A 115 -11.47 -22.73 4.50
CA THR A 115 -12.75 -23.40 4.21
C THR A 115 -12.80 -24.84 4.69
N GLY A 116 -11.72 -25.36 5.27
CA GLY A 116 -11.63 -26.74 5.74
C GLY A 116 -11.35 -27.77 4.64
N CYS A 117 -11.07 -27.33 3.41
CA CYS A 117 -10.74 -28.23 2.30
C CYS A 117 -9.25 -28.60 2.33
N LEU A 118 -8.84 -29.34 3.37
CA LEU A 118 -7.43 -29.65 3.62
C LEU A 118 -6.80 -30.54 2.55
N GLU A 119 -7.56 -31.52 2.02
CA GLU A 119 -7.11 -32.38 0.91
C GLU A 119 -6.88 -31.54 -0.36
N GLY A 120 -7.82 -30.66 -0.70
CA GLY A 120 -7.68 -29.72 -1.81
C GLY A 120 -6.48 -28.80 -1.66
N ALA A 121 -6.25 -28.29 -0.44
CA ALA A 121 -5.09 -27.46 -0.14
C ALA A 121 -3.77 -28.20 -0.35
N LEU A 122 -3.69 -29.45 0.10
CA LEU A 122 -2.49 -30.27 -0.06
C LEU A 122 -2.23 -30.62 -1.54
N LEU A 123 -3.26 -31.04 -2.27
CA LEU A 123 -3.16 -31.34 -3.70
C LEU A 123 -2.74 -30.10 -4.50
N PHE A 124 -3.34 -28.96 -4.23
CA PHE A 124 -2.97 -27.72 -4.92
C PHE A 124 -1.54 -27.28 -4.56
N ALA A 125 -1.14 -27.37 -3.30
CA ALA A 125 0.21 -27.04 -2.87
C ALA A 125 1.28 -27.87 -3.60
N GLN A 126 1.01 -29.15 -3.91
CA GLN A 126 1.90 -30.00 -4.68
C GLN A 126 2.09 -29.54 -6.15
N THR A 127 1.15 -28.75 -6.68
CA THR A 127 1.28 -28.19 -8.04
C THR A 127 2.12 -26.93 -8.09
N LEU A 128 2.43 -26.36 -6.93
CA LEU A 128 3.26 -25.15 -6.87
C LEU A 128 4.71 -25.52 -7.26
N PRO A 129 5.34 -24.70 -8.11
CA PRO A 129 6.73 -24.95 -8.50
C PRO A 129 7.65 -24.61 -7.34
N PHE A 130 8.11 -25.63 -6.59
CA PHE A 130 9.03 -25.43 -5.45
C PHE A 130 10.51 -25.35 -5.85
N ASP A 131 10.87 -25.84 -7.01
CA ASP A 131 12.27 -26.09 -7.41
C ASP A 131 12.80 -25.16 -8.53
N GLY A 132 12.11 -24.04 -8.80
CA GLY A 132 12.57 -23.08 -9.81
C GLY A 132 13.70 -22.17 -9.32
N ALA A 133 14.64 -21.84 -10.22
CA ALA A 133 15.69 -20.82 -9.97
C ALA A 133 15.11 -19.44 -9.60
N GLU A 134 13.82 -19.25 -9.77
CA GLU A 134 13.06 -18.01 -9.52
C GLU A 134 12.56 -17.91 -8.08
N HIS A 135 12.69 -18.96 -7.25
CA HIS A 135 12.22 -18.99 -5.86
C HIS A 135 13.31 -18.55 -4.90
N THR A 136 13.05 -17.44 -4.23
CA THR A 136 13.94 -16.96 -3.18
C THR A 136 13.78 -17.80 -1.90
N PRO A 137 14.81 -17.82 -1.02
CA PRO A 137 14.70 -18.47 0.30
C PRO A 137 13.46 -17.99 1.08
N GLU A 138 13.13 -16.71 0.98
CA GLU A 138 11.98 -16.11 1.64
C GLU A 138 10.65 -16.70 1.16
N MET A 139 10.50 -16.96 -0.15
CA MET A 139 9.31 -17.61 -0.70
C MET A 139 9.16 -19.03 -0.16
N ARG A 140 10.27 -19.75 0.00
CA ARG A 140 10.27 -21.10 0.57
C ARG A 140 9.80 -21.09 2.01
N ASP A 141 10.35 -20.20 2.83
CA ASP A 141 9.92 -20.01 4.23
C ASP A 141 8.43 -19.65 4.33
N GLU A 142 7.94 -18.83 3.40
CA GLU A 142 6.52 -18.46 3.37
C GLU A 142 5.60 -19.65 3.02
N ILE A 143 6.03 -20.54 2.13
CA ILE A 143 5.29 -21.79 1.82
C ILE A 143 5.31 -22.72 3.03
N GLU A 144 6.47 -22.94 3.63
CA GLU A 144 6.60 -23.80 4.81
C GLU A 144 5.65 -23.33 5.93
N ARG A 145 5.61 -22.03 6.23
CA ARG A 145 4.67 -21.44 7.20
C ARG A 145 3.21 -21.67 6.82
N THR A 146 2.90 -21.65 5.52
CA THR A 146 1.52 -21.92 5.03
C THR A 146 1.16 -23.38 5.20
N LEU A 147 2.06 -24.30 4.86
CA LEU A 147 1.84 -25.73 5.02
C LEU A 147 1.76 -26.16 6.50
N MET A 148 2.46 -25.45 7.38
CA MET A 148 2.32 -25.66 8.83
C MET A 148 0.89 -25.46 9.33
N LEU A 149 0.07 -24.63 8.68
CA LEU A 149 -1.36 -24.50 9.02
C LEU A 149 -2.14 -25.82 8.89
N LEU A 150 -1.72 -26.71 7.99
CA LEU A 150 -2.38 -28.02 7.77
C LEU A 150 -2.18 -28.99 8.93
N ILE A 151 -1.16 -28.76 9.76
CA ILE A 151 -0.81 -29.66 10.88
C ILE A 151 -1.67 -29.36 12.13
N PHE A 152 -2.19 -28.14 12.24
CA PHE A 152 -2.93 -27.71 13.43
C PHE A 152 -4.43 -28.00 13.28
N GLU A 153 -5.02 -28.64 14.27
CA GLU A 153 -6.47 -28.87 14.35
C GLU A 153 -7.27 -27.56 14.40
N TYR A 154 -6.67 -26.53 15.03
CA TYR A 154 -7.24 -25.18 15.16
C TYR A 154 -6.30 -24.14 14.52
N PRO A 155 -6.29 -23.97 13.18
CA PRO A 155 -5.32 -23.12 12.51
C PRO A 155 -5.37 -21.64 12.91
N LEU A 156 -6.53 -21.14 13.33
CA LEU A 156 -6.70 -19.75 13.78
C LEU A 156 -5.92 -19.40 15.05
N THR A 157 -5.72 -20.39 15.94
CA THR A 157 -5.04 -20.17 17.24
C THR A 157 -3.56 -20.57 17.20
N CYS A 158 -3.07 -21.06 16.08
CA CYS A 158 -1.67 -21.43 15.93
C CYS A 158 -0.78 -20.18 15.73
N PRO A 159 0.55 -20.30 15.90
CA PRO A 159 1.49 -19.18 15.66
C PRO A 159 1.41 -18.54 14.26
N PHE A 160 0.87 -19.26 13.28
CA PHE A 160 0.71 -18.83 11.90
C PHE A 160 -0.71 -18.35 11.58
N GLY A 161 -1.61 -18.30 12.56
CA GLY A 161 -3.02 -17.93 12.40
C GLY A 161 -3.25 -16.55 11.75
N ALA A 162 -2.31 -15.64 11.89
CA ALA A 162 -2.33 -14.34 11.21
C ALA A 162 -2.43 -14.43 9.68
N LEU A 163 -1.98 -15.55 9.07
CA LEU A 163 -2.14 -15.80 7.63
C LEU A 163 -3.62 -15.98 7.22
N LEU A 164 -4.47 -16.37 8.16
CA LEU A 164 -5.91 -16.53 7.95
C LEU A 164 -6.70 -15.23 8.18
N GLU A 165 -6.06 -14.18 8.66
CA GLU A 165 -6.72 -12.88 8.89
C GLU A 165 -6.96 -12.12 7.57
N GLN A 166 -7.95 -11.22 7.62
CA GLN A 166 -8.24 -10.33 6.49
C GLN A 166 -7.04 -9.45 6.11
N SER A 167 -6.23 -9.07 7.09
CA SER A 167 -5.00 -8.30 6.91
C SER A 167 -4.04 -8.90 5.89
N HIS A 168 -3.97 -10.24 5.81
CA HIS A 168 -3.15 -10.94 4.82
C HIS A 168 -3.68 -10.77 3.39
N ARG A 169 -4.99 -10.90 3.19
CA ARG A 169 -5.64 -10.62 1.89
C ARG A 169 -5.42 -9.18 1.45
N ASP A 170 -5.56 -8.23 2.37
CA ASP A 170 -5.35 -6.80 2.10
C ASP A 170 -3.89 -6.51 1.71
N LYS A 171 -2.92 -7.24 2.28
CA LYS A 171 -1.52 -7.15 1.89
C LYS A 171 -1.31 -7.60 0.44
N VAL A 172 -1.87 -8.74 0.05
CA VAL A 172 -1.78 -9.26 -1.33
C VAL A 172 -2.45 -8.30 -2.32
N ALA A 173 -3.64 -7.78 -1.98
CA ALA A 173 -4.36 -6.81 -2.80
C ALA A 173 -3.55 -5.52 -3.00
N ARG A 174 -2.85 -5.05 -1.97
CA ARG A 174 -1.95 -3.90 -2.05
C ARG A 174 -0.77 -4.18 -2.96
N THR A 175 -0.10 -5.33 -2.81
CA THR A 175 1.01 -5.74 -3.69
C THR A 175 0.58 -5.76 -5.16
N PHE A 176 -0.60 -6.32 -5.47
CA PHE A 176 -1.16 -6.29 -6.82
C PHE A 176 -1.30 -4.84 -7.33
N SER A 177 -1.93 -3.97 -6.55
CA SER A 177 -2.15 -2.57 -6.93
C SER A 177 -0.83 -1.84 -7.20
N GLU A 178 0.19 -2.05 -6.36
CA GLU A 178 1.52 -1.47 -6.52
C GLU A 178 2.23 -1.98 -7.78
N THR A 179 2.16 -3.30 -8.05
CA THR A 179 2.78 -3.92 -9.22
C THR A 179 2.18 -3.41 -10.52
N VAL A 180 0.84 -3.34 -10.61
CA VAL A 180 0.17 -2.81 -11.80
C VAL A 180 0.52 -1.33 -12.00
N LEU A 181 0.51 -0.52 -10.94
CA LEU A 181 0.86 0.90 -11.03
C LEU A 181 2.30 1.14 -11.45
N LYS A 182 3.24 0.33 -10.97
CA LYS A 182 4.65 0.41 -11.39
C LYS A 182 4.80 0.14 -12.89
N ARG A 183 4.00 -0.76 -13.46
CA ARG A 183 4.07 -1.13 -14.90
C ARG A 183 3.35 -0.17 -15.82
N THR A 184 2.21 0.35 -15.40
CA THR A 184 1.42 1.28 -16.22
C THR A 184 1.99 2.70 -16.24
N ASN A 185 2.76 3.06 -15.22
CA ASN A 185 3.33 4.40 -15.08
C ASN A 185 4.75 4.35 -14.49
N ASP A 186 5.75 4.15 -15.33
CA ASP A 186 7.18 4.21 -14.96
C ASP A 186 7.62 5.55 -14.33
N ARG A 187 6.74 6.55 -14.28
CA ARG A 187 7.07 7.92 -13.85
C ARG A 187 6.30 8.42 -12.63
N LEU A 188 5.37 7.63 -12.06
CA LEU A 188 4.67 8.08 -10.85
C LEU A 188 5.40 7.55 -9.62
N PRO A 189 5.97 8.43 -8.78
CA PRO A 189 6.57 8.02 -7.51
C PRO A 189 5.53 7.32 -6.64
N LEU A 190 5.98 6.34 -5.86
CA LEU A 190 5.27 5.76 -4.73
C LEU A 190 4.52 6.86 -3.98
N ALA A 191 3.24 6.59 -3.66
CA ALA A 191 2.28 7.49 -3.06
C ALA A 191 2.85 8.87 -2.70
N GLU A 192 2.61 9.89 -3.53
CA GLU A 192 3.13 11.25 -3.30
C GLU A 192 2.85 11.72 -1.86
N VAL A 193 1.72 11.27 -1.29
CA VAL A 193 1.34 11.53 0.11
C VAL A 193 2.30 10.89 1.10
N ASP A 194 2.66 9.61 0.91
CA ASP A 194 3.63 8.91 1.78
C ASP A 194 5.01 9.55 1.66
N HIS A 195 5.36 10.00 0.45
CA HIS A 195 6.63 10.70 0.22
C HIS A 195 6.66 12.06 0.93
N LEU A 196 5.56 12.81 0.90
CA LEU A 196 5.44 14.06 1.63
C LEU A 196 5.58 13.84 3.13
N PHE A 197 4.94 12.83 3.71
CA PHE A 197 5.11 12.54 5.13
C PHE A 197 6.55 12.15 5.49
N LYS A 198 7.20 11.33 4.68
CA LYS A 198 8.63 11.00 4.86
C LYS A 198 9.51 12.24 4.74
N LEU A 199 9.21 13.13 3.80
CA LEU A 199 9.92 14.39 3.63
C LEU A 199 9.78 15.29 4.86
N VAL A 200 8.56 15.42 5.41
CA VAL A 200 8.34 16.19 6.65
C VAL A 200 9.16 15.63 7.80
N LEU A 201 9.15 14.30 8.00
CA LEU A 201 9.95 13.66 9.04
C LEU A 201 11.45 13.90 8.84
N TRP A 202 11.95 13.73 7.63
CA TRP A 202 13.35 13.98 7.30
C TRP A 202 13.73 15.44 7.52
N CYS A 203 12.90 16.40 7.11
CA CYS A 203 13.13 17.82 7.36
C CYS A 203 13.25 18.13 8.87
N GLN A 204 12.36 17.53 9.68
CA GLN A 204 12.42 17.73 11.13
C GLN A 204 13.70 17.15 11.74
N GLU A 205 14.14 15.98 11.25
CA GLU A 205 15.42 15.40 11.69
C GLU A 205 16.62 16.29 11.34
N GLU A 206 16.68 16.80 10.10
CA GLU A 206 17.76 17.68 9.66
C GLU A 206 17.79 19.01 10.42
N LEU A 207 16.63 19.62 10.66
CA LEU A 207 16.52 20.83 11.50
C LEU A 207 17.00 20.56 12.94
N THR A 208 16.65 19.39 13.48
CA THR A 208 17.10 18.99 14.84
C THR A 208 18.61 18.78 14.88
N LYS A 209 19.20 18.12 13.89
CA LYS A 209 20.66 17.95 13.75
C LYS A 209 21.37 19.30 13.62
N GLY A 210 20.77 20.21 12.86
CA GLY A 210 21.28 21.59 12.69
C GLY A 210 21.08 22.49 13.91
N LYS A 211 20.48 21.99 14.99
CA LYS A 211 20.13 22.75 16.20
C LYS A 211 19.29 24.00 15.91
N VAL A 212 18.47 23.94 14.84
CA VAL A 212 17.51 24.99 14.50
C VAL A 212 16.28 24.82 15.37
N GLN A 213 15.78 25.89 15.94
CA GLN A 213 14.56 25.89 16.73
C GLN A 213 13.35 26.05 15.80
N PHE A 214 12.40 25.12 15.87
CA PHE A 214 11.18 25.11 15.07
C PHE A 214 10.06 24.41 15.82
N ILE A 215 8.81 24.64 15.42
CA ILE A 215 7.64 23.92 15.96
C ILE A 215 7.63 22.52 15.36
N LYS A 216 7.82 21.52 16.21
CA LYS A 216 7.89 20.10 15.79
C LYS A 216 6.50 19.50 15.70
N MET A 217 6.22 18.80 14.63
CA MET A 217 5.02 17.97 14.52
C MET A 217 5.26 16.65 15.25
N LYS A 218 4.55 16.41 16.36
CA LYS A 218 4.68 15.23 17.20
C LYS A 218 3.95 14.03 16.61
N ASN A 219 2.81 14.28 15.98
CA ASN A 219 2.03 13.24 15.32
C ASN A 219 1.45 13.77 14.01
N ILE A 220 1.89 13.18 12.90
CA ILE A 220 1.47 13.57 11.56
C ILE A 220 -0.02 13.25 11.33
N ALA A 221 -0.51 12.11 11.83
CA ALA A 221 -1.88 11.67 11.60
C ALA A 221 -2.92 12.59 12.27
N THR A 222 -2.57 13.18 13.41
CA THR A 222 -3.45 14.10 14.17
C THR A 222 -3.06 15.56 14.02
N ALA A 223 -2.00 15.86 13.25
CA ALA A 223 -1.39 17.20 13.14
C ALA A 223 -1.03 17.80 14.51
N LEU A 224 -0.73 16.96 15.50
CA LEU A 224 -0.37 17.41 16.83
C LEU A 224 1.03 18.05 16.81
N LEU A 225 1.09 19.31 17.24
CA LEU A 225 2.33 20.06 17.37
C LEU A 225 2.89 19.94 18.79
N GLU A 226 4.20 19.94 18.92
CA GLU A 226 4.90 20.04 20.19
C GLU A 226 4.96 21.55 20.55
N LEU A 227 4.13 21.93 21.50
CA LEU A 227 4.15 23.26 22.12
C LEU A 227 4.93 23.11 23.41
N GLU A 228 6.05 23.81 23.54
CA GLU A 228 6.74 23.93 24.81
C GLU A 228 5.89 24.67 25.84
#